data_454a3057fe47a19500034344a3b5dad1
#
_entry.id   454a3057fe47a19500034344a3b5dad1
#
_cell.length_a   1.000
_cell.length_b   1.000
_cell.length_c   1.000
_cell.angle_alpha   90.00
_cell.angle_beta   90.00
_cell.angle_gamma   90.00
#
_symmetry.space_group_name_H-M   'P 1'
#
loop_
_entity.id
_entity.type
_entity.pdbx_description
1 polymer ?
#
loop_
_entity_poly.entity_id
_entity_poly.type
_entity_poly.pdbx_seq_one_letter_code
_entity_poly.pdbx_strand_id
1 'polypeptide(L)'
;MLEQKSFESITIGDITKHAQINRGTFYLHYTDKFDLLDKTEQQLFADLGNHIDELQSSYSSANTFEKGQEQLAEALFSSIKMHSPILKIFLSNHGRAGFHIRFRDAFSQKVRVNLEKNANFYENLNVPMDYFLSFITAQFHIRR
;
A
#
# COMPACT_ATOMS: atom_id res chain seq x y z
N MET A 1 18.99 -1.14 -5.15
CA MET A 1 19.24 -2.55 -5.49
C MET A 1 18.15 -3.12 -6.38
N LEU A 2 16.89 -3.12 -5.97
CA LEU A 2 15.73 -3.55 -6.80
C LEU A 2 15.47 -2.67 -8.03
N GLU A 3 16.04 -1.49 -8.11
CA GLU A 3 15.97 -0.65 -9.33
C GLU A 3 16.85 -1.17 -10.48
N GLN A 4 17.81 -2.01 -10.16
CA GLN A 4 18.84 -2.48 -11.12
C GLN A 4 18.84 -3.98 -11.36
N LYS A 5 18.27 -4.76 -10.44
CA LYS A 5 18.24 -6.23 -10.48
C LYS A 5 16.86 -6.75 -10.11
N SER A 6 16.43 -7.84 -10.72
CA SER A 6 15.22 -8.53 -10.28
C SER A 6 15.41 -9.11 -8.87
N PHE A 7 14.33 -9.19 -8.12
CA PHE A 7 14.37 -9.74 -6.75
C PHE A 7 14.93 -11.16 -6.71
N GLU A 8 14.63 -11.98 -7.72
CA GLU A 8 15.11 -13.35 -7.82
C GLU A 8 16.64 -13.44 -7.85
N SER A 9 17.29 -12.48 -8.54
CA SER A 9 18.76 -12.44 -8.69
C SER A 9 19.51 -11.85 -7.50
N ILE A 10 18.79 -11.21 -6.56
CA ILE A 10 19.41 -10.63 -5.36
C ILE A 10 19.66 -11.73 -4.32
N THR A 11 20.88 -11.76 -3.79
CA THR A 11 21.30 -12.68 -2.71
C THR A 11 21.30 -12.01 -1.35
N ILE A 12 21.25 -12.81 -0.27
CA ILE A 12 21.44 -12.28 1.10
C ILE A 12 22.79 -11.59 1.25
N GLY A 13 23.83 -12.08 0.53
CA GLY A 13 25.13 -11.43 0.49
C GLY A 13 25.08 -10.02 -0.10
N ASP A 14 24.30 -9.80 -1.16
CA ASP A 14 24.11 -8.48 -1.76
C ASP A 14 23.36 -7.55 -0.76
N ILE A 15 22.33 -8.07 -0.08
CA ILE A 15 21.54 -7.32 0.90
C ILE A 15 22.42 -6.87 2.06
N THR A 16 23.13 -7.81 2.69
CA THR A 16 23.95 -7.53 3.87
C THR A 16 25.12 -6.60 3.55
N LYS A 17 25.75 -6.76 2.38
CA LYS A 17 26.80 -5.86 1.89
C LYS A 17 26.24 -4.43 1.69
N HIS A 18 25.07 -4.31 1.08
CA HIS A 18 24.45 -3.00 0.83
C HIS A 18 24.01 -2.31 2.12
N ALA A 19 23.49 -3.08 3.08
CA ALA A 19 23.06 -2.59 4.38
C ALA A 19 24.23 -2.42 5.37
N GLN A 20 25.45 -2.80 5.01
CA GLN A 20 26.65 -2.74 5.85
C GLN A 20 26.50 -3.54 7.17
N ILE A 21 25.83 -4.67 7.11
CA ILE A 21 25.65 -5.58 8.24
C ILE A 21 26.29 -6.95 7.91
N ASN A 22 26.55 -7.76 8.95
CA ASN A 22 26.97 -9.14 8.72
C ASN A 22 25.76 -10.07 8.49
N ARG A 23 26.00 -11.27 7.95
CA ARG A 23 24.95 -12.27 7.72
C ARG A 23 24.28 -12.73 8.99
N GLY A 24 25.00 -12.81 10.11
CA GLY A 24 24.44 -13.19 11.40
C GLY A 24 23.38 -12.18 11.85
N THR A 25 23.64 -10.88 11.70
CA THR A 25 22.66 -9.82 11.98
C THR A 25 21.40 -9.96 11.11
N PHE A 26 21.57 -10.31 9.83
CA PHE A 26 20.42 -10.57 8.95
C PHE A 26 19.55 -11.71 9.48
N TYR A 27 20.16 -12.85 9.84
CA TYR A 27 19.45 -14.04 10.31
C TYR A 27 18.86 -13.91 11.71
N LEU A 28 19.21 -12.90 12.49
CA LEU A 28 18.50 -12.56 13.73
C LEU A 28 17.09 -12.04 13.48
N HIS A 29 16.83 -11.45 12.31
CA HIS A 29 15.57 -10.77 11.99
C HIS A 29 14.76 -11.46 10.89
N TYR A 30 15.43 -12.15 9.97
CA TYR A 30 14.82 -12.72 8.78
C TYR A 30 15.36 -14.13 8.52
N THR A 31 14.45 -15.04 8.18
CA THR A 31 14.82 -16.42 7.83
C THR A 31 15.50 -16.49 6.47
N ASP A 32 15.02 -15.69 5.53
CA ASP A 32 15.57 -15.55 4.17
C ASP A 32 15.18 -14.21 3.54
N LYS A 33 15.53 -14.02 2.26
CA LYS A 33 15.19 -12.79 1.52
C LYS A 33 13.69 -12.64 1.25
N PHE A 34 12.94 -13.73 1.21
CA PHE A 34 11.49 -13.69 1.00
C PHE A 34 10.79 -13.23 2.28
N ASP A 35 11.22 -13.71 3.45
CA ASP A 35 10.73 -13.24 4.76
C ASP A 35 11.00 -11.74 4.96
N LEU A 36 12.19 -11.25 4.57
CA LEU A 36 12.47 -9.81 4.57
C LEU A 36 11.47 -9.06 3.69
N LEU A 37 11.22 -9.55 2.47
CA LEU A 37 10.33 -8.89 1.53
C LEU A 37 8.87 -8.91 2.01
N ASP A 38 8.42 -10.04 2.56
CA ASP A 38 7.08 -10.19 3.12
C ASP A 38 6.85 -9.22 4.30
N LYS A 39 7.81 -9.12 5.22
CA LYS A 39 7.73 -8.17 6.34
C LYS A 39 7.77 -6.72 5.86
N THR A 40 8.57 -6.42 4.84
CA THR A 40 8.63 -5.07 4.26
C THR A 40 7.31 -4.70 3.57
N GLU A 41 6.69 -5.65 2.87
CA GLU A 41 5.38 -5.46 2.23
C GLU A 41 4.28 -5.26 3.27
N GLN A 42 4.26 -6.08 4.32
CA GLN A 42 3.31 -5.95 5.44
C GLN A 42 3.46 -4.59 6.14
N GLN A 43 4.70 -4.17 6.41
CA GLN A 43 4.96 -2.87 7.01
C GLN A 43 4.49 -1.72 6.11
N LEU A 44 4.75 -1.80 4.80
CA LEU A 44 4.27 -0.81 3.84
C LEU A 44 2.74 -0.68 3.86
N PHE A 45 2.02 -1.80 3.89
CA PHE A 45 0.55 -1.76 3.95
C PHE A 45 0.04 -1.19 5.27
N ALA A 46 0.70 -1.53 6.39
CA ALA A 46 0.37 -0.97 7.69
C ALA A 46 0.61 0.55 7.71
N ASP A 47 1.76 1.02 7.23
CA ASP A 47 2.13 2.44 7.20
C ASP A 47 1.17 3.25 6.32
N LEU A 48 0.84 2.73 5.13
CA LEU A 48 -0.16 3.32 4.24
C LEU A 48 -1.52 3.44 4.93
N GLY A 49 -1.94 2.36 5.59
CA GLY A 49 -3.21 2.31 6.31
C GLY A 49 -3.26 3.28 7.48
N ASN A 50 -2.22 3.32 8.30
CA ASN A 50 -2.12 4.21 9.46
C ASN A 50 -2.13 5.69 9.03
N HIS A 51 -1.38 6.03 7.99
CA HIS A 51 -1.36 7.40 7.47
C HIS A 51 -2.74 7.88 6.98
N ILE A 52 -3.50 6.98 6.33
CA ILE A 52 -4.88 7.26 5.93
C ILE A 52 -5.76 7.52 7.16
N ASP A 53 -5.65 6.68 8.21
CA ASP A 53 -6.42 6.84 9.44
C ASP A 53 -6.07 8.14 10.20
N GLU A 54 -4.79 8.49 10.27
CA GLU A 54 -4.31 9.72 10.89
C GLU A 54 -4.87 10.96 10.20
N LEU A 55 -4.80 10.99 8.86
CA LEU A 55 -5.36 12.10 8.09
C LEU A 55 -6.87 12.20 8.27
N GLN A 56 -7.58 11.08 8.21
CA GLN A 56 -9.03 11.08 8.42
C GLN A 56 -9.43 11.52 9.84
N SER A 57 -8.67 11.13 10.85
CA SER A 57 -8.93 11.56 12.23
C SER A 57 -8.70 13.06 12.45
N SER A 58 -7.79 13.65 11.69
CA SER A 58 -7.52 15.10 11.73
C SER A 58 -8.59 15.94 11.01
N TYR A 59 -9.34 15.34 10.09
CA TYR A 59 -10.48 15.97 9.43
C TYR A 59 -11.74 15.82 10.29
N SER A 60 -11.77 16.51 11.40
CA SER A 60 -12.89 16.51 12.33
C SER A 60 -14.17 17.02 11.66
N SER A 61 -15.15 16.12 11.51
CA SER A 61 -16.54 16.40 11.08
C SER A 61 -16.69 17.04 9.68
N ALA A 62 -16.56 16.22 8.64
CA ALA A 62 -17.14 16.55 7.34
C ALA A 62 -18.68 16.60 7.51
N ASN A 63 -19.26 17.80 7.56
CA ASN A 63 -20.70 17.98 7.71
C ASN A 63 -21.48 17.69 6.41
N THR A 64 -20.79 17.35 5.31
CA THR A 64 -21.40 17.02 4.03
C THR A 64 -20.72 15.83 3.38
N PHE A 65 -21.50 15.08 2.59
CA PHE A 65 -21.02 13.94 1.79
C PHE A 65 -19.83 14.32 0.87
N GLU A 66 -19.92 15.46 0.19
CA GLU A 66 -18.88 15.94 -0.73
C GLU A 66 -17.54 16.17 -0.03
N LYS A 67 -17.56 16.82 1.15
CA LYS A 67 -16.36 17.03 1.95
C LYS A 67 -15.74 15.73 2.43
N GLY A 68 -16.55 14.75 2.80
CA GLY A 68 -16.06 13.43 3.20
C GLY A 68 -15.34 12.70 2.07
N GLN A 69 -15.83 12.80 0.83
CA GLN A 69 -15.18 12.24 -0.35
C GLN A 69 -13.84 12.93 -0.66
N GLU A 70 -13.83 14.26 -0.63
CA GLU A 70 -12.62 15.05 -0.87
C GLU A 70 -11.52 14.69 0.16
N GLN A 71 -11.87 14.64 1.43
CA GLN A 71 -10.97 14.28 2.52
C GLN A 71 -10.41 12.85 2.38
N LEU A 72 -11.26 11.88 2.02
CA LEU A 72 -10.79 10.52 1.77
C LEU A 72 -9.84 10.45 0.59
N ALA A 73 -10.17 11.14 -0.51
CA ALA A 73 -9.31 11.18 -1.69
C ALA A 73 -7.95 11.83 -1.36
N GLU A 74 -7.94 12.94 -0.63
CA GLU A 74 -6.72 13.60 -0.19
C GLU A 74 -5.86 12.70 0.70
N ALA A 75 -6.47 12.02 1.68
CA ALA A 75 -5.78 11.07 2.55
C ALA A 75 -5.14 9.92 1.76
N LEU A 76 -5.87 9.34 0.80
CA LEU A 76 -5.38 8.27 -0.06
C LEU A 76 -4.21 8.73 -0.93
N PHE A 77 -4.34 9.85 -1.62
CA PHE A 77 -3.27 10.38 -2.49
C PHE A 77 -2.05 10.82 -1.69
N SER A 78 -2.23 11.44 -0.54
CA SER A 78 -1.14 11.82 0.36
C SER A 78 -0.36 10.61 0.84
N SER A 79 -1.05 9.55 1.26
CA SER A 79 -0.43 8.31 1.70
C SER A 79 0.37 7.64 0.57
N ILE A 80 -0.20 7.54 -0.63
CA ILE A 80 0.50 7.00 -1.81
C ILE A 80 1.73 7.85 -2.15
N LYS A 81 1.61 9.18 -2.11
CA LYS A 81 2.71 10.10 -2.40
C LYS A 81 3.86 9.94 -1.39
N MET A 82 3.55 9.86 -0.11
CA MET A 82 4.54 9.67 0.96
C MET A 82 5.34 8.37 0.76
N HIS A 83 4.68 7.28 0.38
CA HIS A 83 5.29 5.96 0.21
C HIS A 83 5.71 5.67 -1.25
N SER A 84 5.63 6.69 -2.13
CA SER A 84 5.92 6.51 -3.56
C SER A 84 7.30 5.93 -3.89
N PRO A 85 8.40 6.21 -3.17
CA PRO A 85 9.69 5.63 -3.50
C PRO A 85 9.69 4.10 -3.37
N ILE A 86 9.13 3.57 -2.29
CA ILE A 86 9.07 2.12 -2.08
C ILE A 86 7.99 1.46 -2.96
N LEU A 87 6.84 2.11 -3.14
CA LEU A 87 5.78 1.64 -4.05
C LEU A 87 6.26 1.49 -5.48
N LYS A 88 7.05 2.44 -6.00
CA LYS A 88 7.64 2.34 -7.34
C LYS A 88 8.50 1.09 -7.50
N ILE A 89 9.28 0.73 -6.49
CA ILE A 89 10.12 -0.47 -6.51
C ILE A 89 9.24 -1.72 -6.56
N PHE A 90 8.26 -1.84 -5.67
CA PHE A 90 7.38 -3.01 -5.60
C PHE A 90 6.47 -3.16 -6.83
N LEU A 91 6.03 -2.05 -7.42
CA LEU A 91 5.19 -2.03 -8.63
C LEU A 91 5.99 -2.18 -9.92
N SER A 92 7.34 -2.08 -9.87
CA SER A 92 8.20 -2.27 -11.03
C SER A 92 8.25 -3.75 -11.47
N ASN A 93 8.75 -3.98 -12.68
CA ASN A 93 9.02 -5.34 -13.18
C ASN A 93 10.09 -6.10 -12.36
N HIS A 94 10.81 -5.41 -11.49
CA HIS A 94 11.81 -5.99 -10.59
C HIS A 94 11.27 -6.33 -9.21
N GLY A 95 10.04 -5.91 -8.90
CA GLY A 95 9.32 -6.26 -7.68
C GLY A 95 8.87 -7.71 -7.66
N ARG A 96 8.30 -8.13 -6.53
CA ARG A 96 7.76 -9.49 -6.37
C ARG A 96 6.51 -9.68 -7.23
N ALA A 97 6.43 -10.82 -7.92
CA ALA A 97 5.24 -11.19 -8.69
C ALA A 97 3.97 -11.13 -7.81
N GLY A 98 2.90 -10.57 -8.38
CA GLY A 98 1.61 -10.45 -7.69
C GLY A 98 1.50 -9.34 -6.66
N PHE A 99 2.53 -8.51 -6.43
CA PHE A 99 2.44 -7.37 -5.50
C PHE A 99 1.26 -6.45 -5.84
N HIS A 100 1.05 -6.15 -7.12
CA HIS A 100 -0.05 -5.29 -7.57
C HIS A 100 -1.44 -5.83 -7.18
N ILE A 101 -1.62 -7.16 -7.16
CA ILE A 101 -2.87 -7.78 -6.72
C ILE A 101 -3.05 -7.57 -5.22
N ARG A 102 -2.02 -7.90 -4.42
CA ARG A 102 -2.07 -7.74 -2.97
C ARG A 102 -2.23 -6.28 -2.55
N PHE A 103 -1.56 -5.37 -3.24
CA PHE A 103 -1.69 -3.93 -3.02
C PHE A 103 -3.11 -3.45 -3.31
N ARG A 104 -3.68 -3.83 -4.46
CA ARG A 104 -5.06 -3.53 -4.82
C ARG A 104 -6.04 -4.05 -3.77
N ASP A 105 -5.87 -5.29 -3.32
CA ASP A 105 -6.78 -5.92 -2.37
C ASP A 105 -6.68 -5.24 -0.99
N ALA A 106 -5.48 -4.95 -0.51
CA ALA A 106 -5.27 -4.20 0.74
C ALA A 106 -5.84 -2.77 0.66
N PHE A 107 -5.63 -2.09 -0.47
CA PHE A 107 -6.16 -0.76 -0.71
C PHE A 107 -7.69 -0.77 -0.77
N SER A 108 -8.29 -1.71 -1.52
CA SER A 108 -9.76 -1.87 -1.60
C SER A 108 -10.36 -2.11 -0.23
N GLN A 109 -9.75 -2.99 0.56
CA GLN A 109 -10.20 -3.28 1.92
C GLN A 109 -10.13 -2.04 2.83
N LYS A 110 -9.05 -1.27 2.74
CA LYS A 110 -8.89 -0.05 3.52
C LYS A 110 -9.94 0.99 3.16
N VAL A 111 -10.17 1.21 1.86
CA VAL A 111 -11.21 2.12 1.37
C VAL A 111 -12.59 1.65 1.85
N ARG A 112 -12.92 0.35 1.69
CA ARG A 112 -14.18 -0.22 2.16
C ARG A 112 -14.43 0.08 3.64
N VAL A 113 -13.47 -0.26 4.52
CA VAL A 113 -13.59 -0.05 5.97
C VAL A 113 -13.81 1.43 6.31
N ASN A 114 -13.15 2.32 5.60
CA ASN A 114 -13.31 3.76 5.84
C ASN A 114 -14.67 4.29 5.36
N LEU A 115 -15.17 3.79 4.23
CA LEU A 115 -16.49 4.17 3.72
C LEU A 115 -17.61 3.63 4.60
N GLU A 116 -17.49 2.41 5.12
CA GLU A 116 -18.47 1.80 6.02
C GLU A 116 -18.58 2.54 7.38
N LYS A 117 -17.49 3.16 7.83
CA LYS A 117 -17.49 4.02 9.03
C LYS A 117 -18.27 5.33 8.81
N ASN A 118 -18.48 5.73 7.57
CA ASN A 118 -19.20 6.94 7.21
C ASN A 118 -20.58 6.59 6.66
N ALA A 119 -21.58 6.49 7.55
CA ALA A 119 -22.95 6.10 7.19
C ALA A 119 -23.55 6.99 6.10
N ASN A 120 -23.27 8.31 6.14
CA ASN A 120 -23.76 9.26 5.14
C ASN A 120 -23.21 8.97 3.74
N PHE A 121 -21.99 8.42 3.63
CA PHE A 121 -21.42 8.02 2.35
C PHE A 121 -22.14 6.81 1.79
N TYR A 122 -22.36 5.80 2.62
CA TYR A 122 -22.96 4.53 2.20
C TYR A 122 -24.40 4.71 1.71
N GLU A 123 -25.20 5.49 2.42
CA GLU A 123 -26.60 5.77 2.07
C GLU A 123 -26.75 6.57 0.75
N ASN A 124 -25.76 7.38 0.41
CA ASN A 124 -25.76 8.20 -0.80
C ASN A 124 -25.02 7.54 -1.99
N LEU A 125 -24.48 6.35 -1.82
CA LEU A 125 -23.82 5.62 -2.89
C LEU A 125 -24.87 4.96 -3.79
N ASN A 126 -25.14 5.56 -4.96
CA ASN A 126 -26.13 5.07 -5.93
C ASN A 126 -25.67 3.84 -6.73
N VAL A 127 -24.51 3.25 -6.39
CA VAL A 127 -23.95 2.07 -7.00
C VAL A 127 -23.50 1.08 -5.91
N PRO A 128 -23.58 -0.25 -6.15
CA PRO A 128 -23.05 -1.22 -5.19
C PRO A 128 -21.56 -0.96 -4.88
N MET A 129 -21.17 -1.13 -3.63
CA MET A 129 -19.80 -0.89 -3.13
C MET A 129 -18.74 -1.60 -3.97
N ASP A 130 -19.01 -2.83 -4.41
CA ASP A 130 -18.05 -3.61 -5.21
C ASP A 130 -17.78 -3.00 -6.59
N TYR A 131 -18.79 -2.39 -7.21
CA TYR A 131 -18.60 -1.64 -8.45
C TYR A 131 -17.79 -0.37 -8.23
N PHE A 132 -18.09 0.37 -7.15
CA PHE A 132 -17.31 1.55 -6.79
C PHE A 132 -15.84 1.20 -6.52
N LEU A 133 -15.58 0.18 -5.70
CA LEU A 133 -14.22 -0.29 -5.41
C LEU A 133 -13.50 -0.77 -6.67
N SER A 134 -14.20 -1.49 -7.55
CA SER A 134 -13.64 -1.94 -8.82
C SER A 134 -13.24 -0.77 -9.71
N PHE A 135 -14.05 0.28 -9.76
CA PHE A 135 -13.77 1.49 -10.54
C PHE A 135 -12.50 2.20 -10.02
N ILE A 136 -12.41 2.47 -8.71
CA ILE A 136 -11.24 3.18 -8.15
C ILE A 136 -9.96 2.34 -8.20
N THR A 137 -10.06 1.01 -8.19
CA THR A 137 -8.91 0.10 -8.23
C THR A 137 -8.52 -0.35 -9.64
N ALA A 138 -9.36 -0.11 -10.65
CA ALA A 138 -9.08 -0.42 -12.06
C ALA A 138 -7.79 0.27 -12.56
N GLN A 139 -7.44 1.42 -11.99
CA GLN A 139 -6.23 2.18 -12.32
C GLN A 139 -4.93 1.44 -11.91
N PHE A 140 -5.01 0.46 -11.00
CA PHE A 140 -3.86 -0.35 -10.59
C PHE A 140 -3.58 -1.53 -11.54
N HIS A 141 -4.33 -1.66 -12.64
CA HIS A 141 -3.99 -2.58 -13.72
C HIS A 141 -2.85 -1.97 -14.55
N ILE A 142 -1.62 -2.27 -14.15
CA ILE A 142 -0.45 -1.93 -14.95
C ILE A 142 -0.53 -2.78 -16.22
N ARG A 143 -0.74 -2.13 -17.36
CA ARG A 143 -0.59 -2.77 -18.65
C ARG A 143 0.85 -3.29 -18.76
N ARG A 144 0.99 -4.59 -18.95
CA ARG A 144 2.24 -5.22 -19.39
C ARG A 144 2.61 -4.75 -20.78
#